data_a9f8f5266d58eb536bd559a27122a48b
#
_entry.id   a9f8f5266d58eb536bd559a27122a48b
#
_cell.length_a   1.000
_cell.length_b   1.000
_cell.length_c   1.000
_cell.angle_alpha   90.00
_cell.angle_beta   90.00
_cell.angle_gamma   90.00
#
_symmetry.space_group_name_H-M   'P 1'
#
loop_
_entity.id
_entity.type
_entity.pdbx_description
1 polymer ?
#
loop_
_entity_poly.entity_id
_entity_poly.type
_entity_poly.pdbx_seq_one_letter_code
_entity_poly.pdbx_strand_id
1 'polypeptide(L)'
;RKADGAVVITKAAGSNLAAIDPLTGETVGEEPKSAFTKIKVNNTLRRAIRSALGGLTLLSPDRSVRLAAAQAVLQSPSAENLDLVEAALATEQDPQVKARMEEARAVSVLASDRSAEEKRAAIETVASLGGRKAVGILMSVSSTIDESLKPDLDSAVAKIESSLMFWDM
;
A
#
# COMPACT_ATOMS: atom_id res chain seq x y z
N ARG A 1 -10.90 27.79 4.83
CA ARG A 1 -11.61 28.96 5.32
C ARG A 1 -12.96 29.13 4.61
N LYS A 2 -13.95 29.68 5.30
CA LYS A 2 -15.27 29.89 4.73
C LYS A 2 -15.31 31.09 3.76
N ALA A 3 -14.45 32.07 3.98
CA ALA A 3 -14.47 33.34 3.23
C ALA A 3 -14.01 33.16 1.76
N ASP A 4 -13.06 32.33 1.50
CA ASP A 4 -12.42 32.16 0.19
C ASP A 4 -12.29 30.68 -0.27
N GLY A 5 -12.80 29.74 0.52
CA GLY A 5 -12.69 28.32 0.24
C GLY A 5 -11.27 27.74 0.36
N ALA A 6 -10.28 28.53 0.76
CA ALA A 6 -8.91 28.08 0.85
C ALA A 6 -8.74 26.95 1.88
N VAL A 7 -8.01 25.91 1.49
CA VAL A 7 -7.58 24.82 2.40
C VAL A 7 -6.38 25.31 3.18
N VAL A 8 -6.47 25.28 4.51
CA VAL A 8 -5.39 25.70 5.42
C VAL A 8 -5.23 24.70 6.56
N ILE A 9 -4.02 24.63 7.11
CA ILE A 9 -3.78 23.97 8.38
C ILE A 9 -4.05 24.98 9.49
N THR A 10 -4.81 24.60 10.53
CA THR A 10 -5.10 25.52 11.64
C THR A 10 -4.33 25.12 12.88
N LYS A 11 -3.71 26.10 13.56
CA LYS A 11 -3.03 25.96 14.83
C LYS A 11 -3.62 26.94 15.84
N ALA A 12 -3.70 26.55 17.10
CA ALA A 12 -4.21 27.43 18.15
C ALA A 12 -3.31 28.68 18.32
N ALA A 13 -3.94 29.84 18.33
CA ALA A 13 -3.33 31.16 18.53
C ALA A 13 -4.21 31.97 19.49
N GLY A 14 -4.02 31.77 20.80
CA GLY A 14 -4.88 32.37 21.81
C GLY A 14 -6.35 31.96 21.65
N SER A 15 -7.25 32.95 21.50
CA SER A 15 -8.68 32.74 21.24
C SER A 15 -9.01 32.44 19.79
N ASN A 16 -8.06 32.65 18.88
CA ASN A 16 -8.18 32.45 17.43
C ASN A 16 -7.46 31.20 16.98
N LEU A 17 -7.56 30.92 15.68
CA LEU A 17 -6.75 29.91 14.98
C LEU A 17 -5.87 30.62 13.93
N ALA A 18 -4.59 30.39 13.97
CA ALA A 18 -3.67 30.75 12.91
C ALA A 18 -3.92 29.84 11.71
N ALA A 19 -4.14 30.42 10.53
CA ALA A 19 -4.25 29.73 9.26
C ALA A 19 -2.87 29.64 8.62
N ILE A 20 -2.42 28.43 8.31
CA ILE A 20 -1.11 28.14 7.74
C ILE A 20 -1.33 27.56 6.33
N ASP A 21 -0.64 28.11 5.36
CA ASP A 21 -0.62 27.55 4.00
C ASP A 21 0.05 26.17 4.02
N PRO A 22 -0.62 25.11 3.55
CA PRO A 22 -0.07 23.75 3.58
C PRO A 22 1.11 23.53 2.64
N LEU A 23 1.30 24.40 1.63
CA LEU A 23 2.39 24.29 0.64
C LEU A 23 3.65 25.02 1.08
N THR A 24 3.49 26.21 1.65
CA THR A 24 4.63 27.07 2.05
C THR A 24 4.96 26.94 3.53
N GLY A 25 4.02 26.51 4.36
CA GLY A 25 4.15 26.51 5.82
C GLY A 25 4.01 27.89 6.46
N GLU A 26 3.71 28.94 5.68
CA GLU A 26 3.59 30.31 6.17
C GLU A 26 2.21 30.57 6.79
N THR A 27 2.18 31.42 7.82
CA THR A 27 0.93 31.88 8.41
C THR A 27 0.30 32.93 7.52
N VAL A 28 -0.91 32.62 7.00
CA VAL A 28 -1.67 33.49 6.09
C VAL A 28 -2.80 34.28 6.77
N GLY A 29 -2.87 34.23 8.08
CA GLY A 29 -3.82 34.99 8.88
C GLY A 29 -4.20 34.32 10.19
N GLU A 30 -4.89 35.06 11.04
CA GLU A 30 -5.50 34.58 12.28
C GLU A 30 -6.97 34.94 12.30
N GLU A 31 -7.84 33.95 12.49
CA GLU A 31 -9.27 34.12 12.45
C GLU A 31 -9.95 33.31 13.57
N PRO A 32 -11.20 33.72 13.98
CA PRO A 32 -11.94 32.95 14.96
C PRO A 32 -12.28 31.55 14.41
N LYS A 33 -12.40 30.59 15.31
CA LYS A 33 -12.72 29.19 14.96
C LYS A 33 -13.96 29.04 14.07
N SER A 34 -14.93 29.97 14.21
CA SER A 34 -16.14 30.01 13.39
C SER A 34 -15.91 30.31 11.90
N ALA A 35 -14.77 30.92 11.55
CA ALA A 35 -14.39 31.23 10.17
C ALA A 35 -13.87 29.96 9.41
N PHE A 36 -13.69 28.86 10.10
CA PHE A 36 -13.20 27.62 9.50
C PHE A 36 -14.27 26.54 9.49
N THR A 37 -14.25 25.70 8.46
CA THR A 37 -14.98 24.43 8.43
C THR A 37 -13.98 23.30 8.44
N LYS A 38 -14.08 22.40 9.42
CA LYS A 38 -13.21 21.21 9.48
C LYS A 38 -13.54 20.27 8.33
N ILE A 39 -12.53 19.97 7.51
CA ILE A 39 -12.65 18.96 6.46
C ILE A 39 -12.76 17.59 7.15
N LYS A 40 -13.87 16.91 6.91
CA LYS A 40 -14.07 15.53 7.36
C LYS A 40 -13.43 14.61 6.32
N VAL A 41 -12.27 14.07 6.63
CA VAL A 41 -11.61 13.07 5.79
C VAL A 41 -12.31 11.73 6.06
N ASN A 42 -13.19 11.32 5.16
CA ASN A 42 -13.81 10.01 5.18
C ASN A 42 -12.84 8.93 4.68
N ASN A 43 -13.23 7.64 4.83
CA ASN A 43 -12.37 6.53 4.42
C ASN A 43 -12.07 6.52 2.91
N THR A 44 -13.02 6.97 2.08
CA THR A 44 -12.84 7.09 0.63
C THR A 44 -11.75 8.11 0.29
N LEU A 45 -11.79 9.30 0.89
CA LEU A 45 -10.76 10.31 0.67
C LEU A 45 -9.39 9.88 1.21
N ARG A 46 -9.36 9.20 2.37
CA ARG A 46 -8.10 8.63 2.90
C ARG A 46 -7.50 7.59 1.97
N ARG A 47 -8.32 6.74 1.36
CA ARG A 47 -7.88 5.76 0.36
C ARG A 47 -7.33 6.43 -0.89
N ALA A 48 -8.07 7.41 -1.43
CA ALA A 48 -7.63 8.16 -2.60
C ALA A 48 -6.28 8.88 -2.36
N ILE A 49 -6.09 9.49 -1.19
CA ILE A 49 -4.81 10.13 -0.83
C ILE A 49 -3.68 9.09 -0.74
N ARG A 50 -3.90 7.96 -0.07
CA ARG A 50 -2.89 6.90 0.02
C ARG A 50 -2.55 6.32 -1.35
N SER A 51 -3.55 6.09 -2.20
CA SER A 51 -3.36 5.61 -3.56
C SER A 51 -2.51 6.60 -4.37
N ALA A 52 -2.86 7.88 -4.35
CA ALA A 52 -2.08 8.91 -5.05
C ALA A 52 -0.62 9.01 -4.54
N LEU A 53 -0.42 8.99 -3.22
CA LEU A 53 0.92 8.99 -2.61
C LEU A 53 1.69 7.70 -2.94
N GLY A 54 1.01 6.55 -2.91
CA GLY A 54 1.57 5.26 -3.30
C GLY A 54 2.07 5.26 -4.75
N GLY A 55 1.26 5.78 -5.68
CA GLY A 55 1.65 5.94 -7.09
C GLY A 55 2.88 6.82 -7.26
N LEU A 56 2.92 7.98 -6.59
CA LEU A 56 4.06 8.89 -6.63
C LEU A 56 5.35 8.25 -6.10
N THR A 57 5.27 7.43 -5.06
CA THR A 57 6.44 6.77 -4.48
C THR A 57 6.91 5.57 -5.32
N LEU A 58 6.00 4.79 -5.90
CA LEU A 58 6.33 3.68 -6.80
C LEU A 58 6.95 4.15 -8.12
N LEU A 59 6.63 5.35 -8.58
CA LEU A 59 7.15 5.97 -9.80
C LEU A 59 8.24 7.03 -9.52
N SER A 60 8.74 7.11 -8.30
CA SER A 60 9.79 8.05 -7.91
C SER A 60 11.04 7.90 -8.81
N PRO A 61 11.72 8.99 -9.18
CA PRO A 61 13.02 8.92 -9.86
C PRO A 61 14.09 8.26 -8.97
N ASP A 62 13.95 8.35 -7.65
CA ASP A 62 14.87 7.73 -6.70
C ASP A 62 14.58 6.23 -6.56
N ARG A 63 15.60 5.41 -6.86
CA ARG A 63 15.56 3.96 -6.74
C ARG A 63 15.23 3.47 -5.32
N SER A 64 15.79 4.12 -4.32
CA SER A 64 15.59 3.71 -2.92
C SER A 64 14.15 3.96 -2.46
N VAL A 65 13.54 5.03 -2.95
CA VAL A 65 12.13 5.35 -2.70
C VAL A 65 11.23 4.32 -3.37
N ARG A 66 11.48 3.95 -4.63
CA ARG A 66 10.71 2.91 -5.34
C ARG A 66 10.81 1.55 -4.64
N LEU A 67 12.01 1.16 -4.21
CA LEU A 67 12.23 -0.09 -3.48
C LEU A 67 11.48 -0.12 -2.14
N ALA A 68 11.55 0.98 -1.38
CA ALA A 68 10.83 1.12 -0.12
C ALA A 68 9.31 1.10 -0.32
N ALA A 69 8.80 1.73 -1.38
CA ALA A 69 7.38 1.72 -1.73
C ALA A 69 6.88 0.30 -2.07
N ALA A 70 7.61 -0.45 -2.90
CA ALA A 70 7.29 -1.84 -3.21
C ALA A 70 7.31 -2.72 -1.94
N GLN A 71 8.29 -2.49 -1.05
CA GLN A 71 8.36 -3.18 0.24
C GLN A 71 7.17 -2.84 1.15
N ALA A 72 6.68 -1.61 1.14
CA ALA A 72 5.51 -1.20 1.92
C ALA A 72 4.23 -1.89 1.43
N VAL A 73 4.05 -2.00 0.10
CA VAL A 73 2.93 -2.75 -0.49
C VAL A 73 2.97 -4.23 -0.10
N LEU A 74 4.16 -4.85 -0.13
CA LEU A 74 4.35 -6.24 0.28
C LEU A 74 3.98 -6.48 1.76
N GLN A 75 4.16 -5.48 2.62
CA GLN A 75 3.82 -5.55 4.05
C GLN A 75 2.34 -5.28 4.35
N SER A 76 1.66 -4.57 3.46
CA SER A 76 0.24 -4.19 3.60
C SER A 76 -0.50 -4.45 2.28
N PRO A 77 -0.77 -5.73 1.97
CA PRO A 77 -1.46 -6.10 0.73
C PRO A 77 -2.84 -5.44 0.63
N SER A 78 -3.15 -4.90 -0.54
CA SER A 78 -4.47 -4.31 -0.84
C SER A 78 -4.73 -4.38 -2.34
N ALA A 79 -5.97 -4.67 -2.71
CA ALA A 79 -6.42 -4.60 -4.11
C ALA A 79 -6.22 -3.20 -4.72
N GLU A 80 -6.33 -2.15 -3.90
CA GLU A 80 -6.17 -0.76 -4.33
C GLU A 80 -4.74 -0.44 -4.83
N ASN A 81 -3.75 -1.23 -4.41
CA ASN A 81 -2.37 -1.04 -4.82
C ASN A 81 -2.04 -1.70 -6.17
N LEU A 82 -2.91 -2.61 -6.65
CA LEU A 82 -2.60 -3.45 -7.81
C LEU A 82 -2.34 -2.63 -9.07
N ASP A 83 -3.25 -1.73 -9.43
CA ASP A 83 -3.11 -0.91 -10.64
C ASP A 83 -1.85 -0.01 -10.58
N LEU A 84 -1.51 0.49 -9.40
CA LEU A 84 -0.31 1.32 -9.19
C LEU A 84 0.98 0.52 -9.36
N VAL A 85 1.01 -0.68 -8.80
CA VAL A 85 2.16 -1.58 -8.93
C VAL A 85 2.31 -2.05 -10.36
N GLU A 86 1.22 -2.38 -11.07
CA GLU A 86 1.25 -2.77 -12.48
C GLU A 86 1.73 -1.62 -13.38
N ALA A 87 1.28 -0.39 -13.13
CA ALA A 87 1.76 0.79 -13.85
C ALA A 87 3.26 1.05 -13.62
N ALA A 88 3.74 0.88 -12.38
CA ALA A 88 5.15 1.02 -12.04
C ALA A 88 6.01 -0.08 -12.68
N LEU A 89 5.55 -1.34 -12.64
CA LEU A 89 6.23 -2.47 -13.28
C LEU A 89 6.42 -2.29 -14.78
N ALA A 90 5.46 -1.65 -15.46
CA ALA A 90 5.54 -1.42 -16.91
C ALA A 90 6.74 -0.51 -17.32
N THR A 91 7.24 0.29 -16.40
CA THR A 91 8.32 1.27 -16.65
C THR A 91 9.61 1.00 -15.88
N GLU A 92 9.59 0.08 -14.89
CA GLU A 92 10.76 -0.19 -14.04
C GLU A 92 11.88 -0.90 -14.82
N GLN A 93 13.11 -0.37 -14.71
CA GLN A 93 14.29 -0.89 -15.37
C GLN A 93 15.28 -1.55 -14.39
N ASP A 94 15.24 -1.18 -13.10
CA ASP A 94 16.13 -1.79 -12.11
C ASP A 94 15.66 -3.20 -11.75
N PRO A 95 16.48 -4.24 -11.93
CA PRO A 95 16.05 -5.63 -11.74
C PRO A 95 15.68 -5.95 -10.29
N GLN A 96 16.29 -5.30 -9.30
CA GLN A 96 15.97 -5.52 -7.89
C GLN A 96 14.64 -4.85 -7.50
N VAL A 97 14.41 -3.64 -7.99
CA VAL A 97 13.13 -2.95 -7.78
C VAL A 97 12.01 -3.69 -8.48
N LYS A 98 12.25 -4.13 -9.73
CA LYS A 98 11.29 -4.91 -10.51
C LYS A 98 10.89 -6.21 -9.79
N ALA A 99 11.86 -6.99 -9.34
CA ALA A 99 11.59 -8.21 -8.59
C ALA A 99 10.74 -7.93 -7.32
N ARG A 100 11.06 -6.85 -6.59
CA ARG A 100 10.29 -6.47 -5.41
C ARG A 100 8.88 -5.98 -5.75
N MET A 101 8.70 -5.31 -6.88
CA MET A 101 7.37 -4.93 -7.39
C MET A 101 6.57 -6.14 -7.88
N GLU A 102 7.20 -7.14 -8.47
CA GLU A 102 6.54 -8.41 -8.85
C GLU A 102 6.00 -9.15 -7.63
N GLU A 103 6.77 -9.20 -6.55
CA GLU A 103 6.32 -9.73 -5.26
C GLU A 103 5.13 -8.91 -4.69
N ALA A 104 5.23 -7.58 -4.73
CA ALA A 104 4.17 -6.67 -4.29
C ALA A 104 2.90 -6.82 -5.14
N ARG A 105 3.05 -7.04 -6.46
CA ARG A 105 1.95 -7.36 -7.36
C ARG A 105 1.26 -8.65 -6.95
N ALA A 106 2.04 -9.71 -6.71
CA ALA A 106 1.48 -11.01 -6.33
C ALA A 106 0.62 -10.92 -5.07
N VAL A 107 1.09 -10.25 -4.01
CA VAL A 107 0.30 -10.08 -2.78
C VAL A 107 -0.94 -9.22 -2.99
N SER A 108 -0.88 -8.22 -3.89
CA SER A 108 -2.03 -7.38 -4.23
C SER A 108 -3.07 -8.13 -5.06
N VAL A 109 -2.64 -9.04 -5.95
CA VAL A 109 -3.52 -9.95 -6.70
C VAL A 109 -4.29 -10.86 -5.75
N LEU A 110 -3.64 -11.42 -4.73
CA LEU A 110 -4.29 -12.26 -3.72
C LEU A 110 -5.38 -11.51 -2.94
N ALA A 111 -5.22 -10.20 -2.76
CA ALA A 111 -6.19 -9.34 -2.06
C ALA A 111 -7.26 -8.72 -2.99
N SER A 112 -7.24 -9.03 -4.30
CA SER A 112 -8.11 -8.44 -5.31
C SER A 112 -9.18 -9.42 -5.82
N ASP A 113 -10.04 -8.94 -6.73
CA ASP A 113 -11.05 -9.74 -7.41
C ASP A 113 -10.54 -10.37 -8.73
N ARG A 114 -9.21 -10.51 -8.87
CA ARG A 114 -8.61 -11.17 -10.04
C ARG A 114 -9.01 -12.63 -10.14
N SER A 115 -8.86 -13.20 -11.32
CA SER A 115 -9.23 -14.60 -11.63
C SER A 115 -8.52 -15.61 -10.73
N ALA A 116 -9.11 -16.80 -10.59
CA ALA A 116 -8.50 -17.90 -9.84
C ALA A 116 -7.14 -18.32 -10.42
N GLU A 117 -6.97 -18.21 -11.74
CA GLU A 117 -5.70 -18.50 -12.41
C GLU A 117 -4.60 -17.50 -12.02
N GLU A 118 -4.90 -16.19 -12.03
CA GLU A 118 -3.97 -15.15 -11.58
C GLU A 118 -3.63 -15.29 -10.11
N LYS A 119 -4.62 -15.60 -9.26
CA LYS A 119 -4.41 -15.85 -7.83
C LYS A 119 -3.55 -17.10 -7.59
N ARG A 120 -3.71 -18.17 -8.37
CA ARG A 120 -2.86 -19.37 -8.31
C ARG A 120 -1.40 -19.02 -8.63
N ALA A 121 -1.16 -18.30 -9.71
CA ALA A 121 0.18 -17.82 -10.06
C ALA A 121 0.77 -16.90 -8.97
N ALA A 122 -0.07 -16.09 -8.33
CA ALA A 122 0.35 -15.24 -7.21
C ALA A 122 0.72 -16.05 -5.96
N ILE A 123 -0.01 -17.13 -5.64
CA ILE A 123 0.34 -18.07 -4.56
C ILE A 123 1.74 -18.65 -4.82
N GLU A 124 2.00 -19.12 -6.04
CA GLU A 124 3.31 -19.68 -6.43
C GLU A 124 4.43 -18.63 -6.29
N THR A 125 4.18 -17.40 -6.73
CA THR A 125 5.14 -16.30 -6.61
C THR A 125 5.46 -16.01 -5.15
N VAL A 126 4.45 -15.89 -4.28
CA VAL A 126 4.65 -15.67 -2.84
C VAL A 126 5.36 -16.88 -2.20
N ALA A 127 5.00 -18.10 -2.59
CA ALA A 127 5.65 -19.31 -2.09
C ALA A 127 7.14 -19.37 -2.45
N SER A 128 7.53 -18.87 -3.63
CA SER A 128 8.93 -18.82 -4.06
C SER A 128 9.80 -17.88 -3.22
N LEU A 129 9.20 -16.90 -2.51
CA LEU A 129 9.92 -16.05 -1.55
C LEU A 129 10.45 -16.85 -0.35
N GLY A 130 9.76 -17.93 -0.01
CA GLY A 130 10.13 -18.79 1.12
C GLY A 130 10.06 -18.09 2.47
N GLY A 131 10.45 -18.81 3.50
CA GLY A 131 10.58 -18.27 4.85
C GLY A 131 9.26 -17.98 5.56
N ARG A 132 9.33 -17.66 6.85
CA ARG A 132 8.16 -17.41 7.71
C ARG A 132 7.31 -16.24 7.24
N LYS A 133 7.91 -15.28 6.52
CA LYS A 133 7.19 -14.13 5.99
C LYS A 133 6.21 -14.51 4.86
N ALA A 134 6.64 -15.39 3.94
CA ALA A 134 5.77 -15.90 2.89
C ALA A 134 4.59 -16.69 3.47
N VAL A 135 4.85 -17.55 4.48
CA VAL A 135 3.79 -18.25 5.22
C VAL A 135 2.80 -17.25 5.82
N GLY A 136 3.29 -16.20 6.51
CA GLY A 136 2.43 -15.18 7.10
C GLY A 136 1.54 -14.45 6.07
N ILE A 137 2.07 -14.14 4.88
CA ILE A 137 1.31 -13.53 3.79
C ILE A 137 0.22 -14.49 3.31
N LEU A 138 0.55 -15.74 2.99
CA LEU A 138 -0.41 -16.73 2.51
C LEU A 138 -1.50 -17.00 3.55
N MET A 139 -1.13 -17.13 4.82
CA MET A 139 -2.10 -17.32 5.90
C MET A 139 -3.03 -16.12 6.09
N SER A 140 -2.55 -14.89 5.86
CA SER A 140 -3.38 -13.69 6.00
C SER A 140 -4.54 -13.61 5.00
N VAL A 141 -4.40 -14.24 3.84
CA VAL A 141 -5.43 -14.28 2.79
C VAL A 141 -6.28 -15.56 2.83
N SER A 142 -5.94 -16.53 3.67
CA SER A 142 -6.61 -17.85 3.73
C SER A 142 -8.11 -17.78 4.03
N SER A 143 -8.54 -16.75 4.77
CA SER A 143 -9.95 -16.53 5.13
C SER A 143 -10.77 -15.83 4.04
N THR A 144 -10.11 -15.17 3.10
CA THR A 144 -10.76 -14.35 2.06
C THR A 144 -10.59 -14.91 0.65
N ILE A 145 -9.68 -15.87 0.47
CA ILE A 145 -9.44 -16.50 -0.83
C ILE A 145 -10.58 -17.46 -1.20
N ASP A 146 -10.79 -17.62 -2.49
CA ASP A 146 -11.79 -18.55 -3.01
C ASP A 146 -11.54 -19.98 -2.53
N GLU A 147 -12.61 -20.70 -2.18
CA GLU A 147 -12.57 -22.08 -1.68
C GLU A 147 -11.80 -23.02 -2.62
N SER A 148 -11.92 -22.80 -3.93
CA SER A 148 -11.24 -23.58 -4.96
C SER A 148 -9.70 -23.45 -4.94
N LEU A 149 -9.17 -22.39 -4.32
CA LEU A 149 -7.73 -22.11 -4.21
C LEU A 149 -7.14 -22.52 -2.87
N LYS A 150 -7.95 -22.89 -1.89
CA LYS A 150 -7.45 -23.34 -0.58
C LYS A 150 -6.48 -24.50 -0.66
N PRO A 151 -6.72 -25.56 -1.46
CA PRO A 151 -5.75 -26.64 -1.61
C PRO A 151 -4.39 -26.18 -2.15
N ASP A 152 -4.38 -25.23 -3.11
CA ASP A 152 -3.15 -24.67 -3.67
C ASP A 152 -2.39 -23.87 -2.60
N LEU A 153 -3.11 -23.08 -1.80
CA LEU A 153 -2.57 -22.29 -0.71
C LEU A 153 -2.00 -23.17 0.40
N ASP A 154 -2.74 -24.18 0.86
CA ASP A 154 -2.30 -25.11 1.90
C ASP A 154 -1.07 -25.91 1.46
N SER A 155 -1.04 -26.34 0.19
CA SER A 155 0.12 -27.00 -0.40
C SER A 155 1.36 -26.09 -0.41
N ALA A 156 1.18 -24.82 -0.79
CA ALA A 156 2.26 -23.84 -0.80
C ALA A 156 2.82 -23.58 0.61
N VAL A 157 1.94 -23.42 1.60
CA VAL A 157 2.33 -23.23 3.00
C VAL A 157 3.10 -24.45 3.51
N ALA A 158 2.57 -25.66 3.33
CA ALA A 158 3.21 -26.89 3.77
C ALA A 158 4.61 -27.09 3.13
N LYS A 159 4.75 -26.72 1.86
CA LYS A 159 6.05 -26.78 1.15
C LYS A 159 7.08 -25.82 1.77
N ILE A 160 6.68 -24.61 2.12
CA ILE A 160 7.58 -23.64 2.77
C ILE A 160 7.95 -24.12 4.16
N GLU A 161 6.98 -24.58 4.96
CA GLU A 161 7.20 -25.05 6.33
C GLU A 161 8.13 -26.27 6.35
N SER A 162 7.96 -27.24 5.44
CA SER A 162 8.86 -28.38 5.34
C SER A 162 10.29 -27.95 4.98
N SER A 163 10.44 -26.94 4.12
CA SER A 163 11.76 -26.37 3.79
C SER A 163 12.40 -25.71 5.01
N LEU A 164 11.63 -24.98 5.83
CA LEU A 164 12.14 -24.34 7.05
C LEU A 164 12.61 -25.37 8.08
N MET A 165 11.87 -26.47 8.29
CA MET A 165 12.27 -27.53 9.21
C MET A 165 13.60 -28.19 8.81
N PHE A 166 13.91 -28.24 7.51
CA PHE A 166 15.16 -28.85 7.02
C PHE A 166 16.39 -27.97 7.29
N TRP A 167 16.22 -26.65 7.46
CA TRP A 167 17.31 -25.71 7.75
C TRP A 167 17.55 -25.49 9.26
N ASP A 168 16.60 -25.88 10.12
CA ASP A 168 16.71 -25.77 11.59
C ASP A 168 17.33 -27.05 12.24
N MET A 169 17.71 -28.06 11.44
CA MET A 169 18.44 -29.29 11.88
C MET A 169 19.94 -29.21 11.56
#